data_adca48a436f5f15bdb5a52b369a7e637
#
_entry.id   adca48a436f5f15bdb5a52b369a7e637
#
_cell.length_a   1.000
_cell.length_b   1.000
_cell.length_c   1.000
_cell.angle_alpha   90.00
_cell.angle_beta   90.00
_cell.angle_gamma   90.00
#
_symmetry.space_group_name_H-M   'P 1'
#
loop_
_entity.id
_entity.type
_entity.pdbx_description
1 polymer ?
#
loop_
_entity_poly.entity_id
_entity_poly.type
_entity_poly.pdbx_seq_one_letter_code
_entity_poly.pdbx_strand_id
1 'polypeptide(L)'
;MKILILSFIFQIFLNFTAFANQNSISLEDFKKNSNDKVVFMRHALAPGYGDPANFNILECKTQRNLNETGIEQSKSIGNIFKNNGIKFTKIFSSFWCRCKDTAFFLNIGNFETHKGLNSFFQGHVDRQDTLNELDKLIKNLNQSDGPYMMVTHFVVIQSFTGAALPSGGMAVYDLKTKKVYNLKIND
;
A
#
# COMPACT_ATOMS: atom_id res chain seq x y z
N MET A 1 -30.56 53.73 33.94
CA MET A 1 -29.63 53.44 32.79
C MET A 1 -29.06 52.07 33.06
N LYS A 2 -29.66 51.00 32.44
CA LYS A 2 -29.24 49.61 32.64
C LYS A 2 -28.27 49.25 31.51
N ILE A 3 -27.02 48.93 31.86
CA ILE A 3 -26.00 48.47 30.93
C ILE A 3 -26.20 46.97 30.77
N LEU A 4 -26.61 46.51 29.57
CA LEU A 4 -26.62 45.10 29.16
C LEU A 4 -25.17 44.72 28.77
N ILE A 5 -24.55 43.83 29.54
CA ILE A 5 -23.31 43.20 29.18
C ILE A 5 -23.66 41.98 28.33
N LEU A 6 -23.41 42.06 27.02
CA LEU A 6 -23.55 40.96 26.07
C LEU A 6 -22.31 40.07 26.18
N SER A 7 -22.44 38.93 26.83
CA SER A 7 -21.37 37.94 26.94
C SER A 7 -21.29 37.13 25.63
N PHE A 8 -20.25 37.39 24.83
CA PHE A 8 -19.97 36.63 23.60
C PHE A 8 -19.22 35.37 23.99
N ILE A 9 -19.92 34.22 24.07
CA ILE A 9 -19.30 32.93 24.27
C ILE A 9 -18.73 32.48 22.92
N PHE A 10 -17.42 32.62 22.76
CA PHE A 10 -16.67 32.08 21.61
C PHE A 10 -16.49 30.57 21.81
N GLN A 11 -17.39 29.77 21.23
CA GLN A 11 -17.24 28.31 21.19
C GLN A 11 -16.13 27.95 20.20
N ILE A 12 -14.97 27.65 20.74
CA ILE A 12 -13.89 27.03 19.98
C ILE A 12 -14.27 25.57 19.71
N PHE A 13 -14.77 25.28 18.51
CA PHE A 13 -14.90 23.92 18.00
C PHE A 13 -13.49 23.34 17.78
N LEU A 14 -12.96 22.65 18.76
CA LEU A 14 -11.82 21.77 18.60
C LEU A 14 -12.29 20.59 17.71
N ASN A 15 -12.06 20.72 16.41
CA ASN A 15 -12.11 19.59 15.50
C ASN A 15 -10.96 18.64 15.87
N PHE A 16 -11.22 17.71 16.80
CA PHE A 16 -10.38 16.52 16.96
C PHE A 16 -10.55 15.71 15.69
N THR A 17 -9.59 15.85 14.76
CA THR A 17 -9.38 14.82 13.73
C THR A 17 -8.97 13.56 14.46
N ALA A 18 -9.94 12.67 14.68
CA ALA A 18 -9.64 11.31 15.13
C ALA A 18 -8.75 10.68 14.05
N PHE A 19 -7.44 10.64 14.31
CA PHE A 19 -6.57 9.71 13.60
C PHE A 19 -7.15 8.34 13.90
N ALA A 20 -7.79 7.73 12.89
CA ALA A 20 -8.27 6.37 13.01
C ALA A 20 -7.07 5.53 13.43
N ASN A 21 -7.12 4.99 14.65
CA ASN A 21 -6.08 4.11 15.18
C ASN A 21 -6.17 2.83 14.34
N GLN A 22 -5.40 2.79 13.24
CA GLN A 22 -5.36 1.62 12.37
C GLN A 22 -4.79 0.47 13.21
N ASN A 23 -5.60 -0.56 13.42
CA ASN A 23 -5.18 -1.77 14.11
C ASN A 23 -3.91 -2.31 13.42
N SER A 24 -2.95 -2.74 14.20
CA SER A 24 -1.76 -3.41 13.68
C SER A 24 -1.84 -4.91 13.92
N ILE A 25 -1.18 -5.68 13.05
CA ILE A 25 -1.03 -7.12 13.18
C ILE A 25 0.47 -7.44 13.17
N SER A 26 0.90 -8.33 14.08
CA SER A 26 2.27 -8.83 14.06
C SER A 26 2.50 -9.79 12.89
N LEU A 27 3.75 -10.00 12.50
CA LEU A 27 4.10 -10.98 11.47
C LEU A 27 3.70 -12.39 11.88
N GLU A 28 3.83 -12.71 13.18
CA GLU A 28 3.46 -14.02 13.73
C GLU A 28 1.94 -14.27 13.63
N ASP A 29 1.12 -13.30 13.99
CA ASP A 29 -0.34 -13.43 13.91
C ASP A 29 -0.82 -13.45 12.45
N PHE A 30 -0.19 -12.67 11.58
CA PHE A 30 -0.43 -12.74 10.14
C PHE A 30 -0.13 -14.16 9.63
N LYS A 31 1.03 -14.74 9.98
CA LYS A 31 1.42 -16.09 9.56
C LYS A 31 0.40 -17.15 9.98
N LYS A 32 -0.10 -17.08 11.21
CA LYS A 32 -1.10 -18.05 11.74
C LYS A 32 -2.42 -18.01 10.95
N ASN A 33 -2.80 -16.87 10.40
CA ASN A 33 -4.10 -16.63 9.75
C ASN A 33 -3.93 -15.92 8.40
N SER A 34 -2.99 -16.37 7.58
CA SER A 34 -2.63 -15.69 6.32
C SER A 34 -3.50 -16.06 5.12
N ASN A 35 -4.22 -17.18 5.17
CA ASN A 35 -5.23 -17.49 4.16
C ASN A 35 -6.27 -16.36 4.11
N ASP A 36 -6.91 -16.15 2.99
CA ASP A 36 -7.88 -15.05 2.79
C ASP A 36 -7.32 -13.62 2.99
N LYS A 37 -6.01 -13.43 3.00
CA LYS A 37 -5.39 -12.12 3.19
C LYS A 37 -4.70 -11.60 1.93
N VAL A 38 -4.78 -10.29 1.74
CA VAL A 38 -4.02 -9.56 0.74
C VAL A 38 -3.07 -8.59 1.47
N VAL A 39 -1.79 -8.71 1.20
CA VAL A 39 -0.79 -7.74 1.67
C VAL A 39 -0.61 -6.69 0.59
N PHE A 40 -1.07 -5.47 0.84
CA PHE A 40 -0.72 -4.30 0.06
C PHE A 40 0.61 -3.75 0.54
N MET A 41 1.59 -3.70 -0.34
CA MET A 41 2.91 -3.13 -0.06
C MET A 41 3.13 -1.88 -0.89
N ARG A 42 3.45 -0.76 -0.26
CA ARG A 42 3.98 0.38 -0.98
C ARG A 42 5.38 0.03 -1.50
N HIS A 43 5.66 0.34 -2.78
CA HIS A 43 7.00 0.14 -3.33
C HIS A 43 8.08 0.65 -2.37
N ALA A 44 9.24 0.03 -2.41
CA ALA A 44 10.40 0.40 -1.61
C ALA A 44 10.89 1.84 -1.91
N LEU A 45 11.88 2.30 -1.20
CA LEU A 45 12.35 3.67 -1.28
C LEU A 45 12.78 4.02 -2.71
N ALA A 46 12.06 4.97 -3.30
CA ALA A 46 12.39 5.64 -4.55
C ALA A 46 12.49 7.14 -4.23
N PRO A 47 13.69 7.73 -4.15
CA PRO A 47 13.88 9.13 -3.75
C PRO A 47 13.20 10.12 -4.69
N GLY A 48 12.83 11.29 -4.17
CA GLY A 48 12.19 12.36 -4.92
C GLY A 48 10.67 12.33 -4.86
N TYR A 49 10.05 13.18 -5.67
CA TYR A 49 8.61 13.42 -5.70
C TYR A 49 8.09 13.36 -7.14
N GLY A 50 7.05 12.59 -7.39
CA GLY A 50 6.48 12.41 -8.72
C GLY A 50 7.39 11.65 -9.69
N ASP A 51 6.96 11.54 -10.92
CA ASP A 51 7.74 11.04 -12.05
C ASP A 51 8.20 12.23 -12.92
N PRO A 52 9.30 12.13 -13.70
CA PRO A 52 9.74 13.19 -14.59
C PRO A 52 8.69 13.60 -15.65
N ALA A 53 8.80 14.83 -16.19
CA ALA A 53 7.83 15.35 -17.16
C ALA A 53 7.75 14.52 -18.48
N ASN A 54 8.83 13.84 -18.82
CA ASN A 54 8.90 12.94 -19.99
C ASN A 54 8.52 11.49 -19.66
N PHE A 55 7.71 11.28 -18.61
CA PHE A 55 7.27 9.96 -18.16
C PHE A 55 6.72 9.09 -19.30
N ASN A 56 7.25 7.88 -19.38
CA ASN A 56 6.74 6.81 -20.23
C ASN A 56 6.72 5.50 -19.42
N ILE A 57 5.56 4.87 -19.30
CA ILE A 57 5.38 3.64 -18.51
C ILE A 57 6.21 2.46 -19.01
N LEU A 58 6.58 2.45 -20.28
CA LEU A 58 7.39 1.39 -20.92
C LEU A 58 8.90 1.62 -20.76
N GLU A 59 9.31 2.82 -20.31
CA GLU A 59 10.71 3.22 -20.26
C GLU A 59 11.14 3.57 -18.82
N CYS A 60 11.78 2.63 -18.13
CA CYS A 60 12.19 2.86 -16.73
C CYS A 60 13.08 4.10 -16.53
N LYS A 61 13.92 4.45 -17.51
CA LYS A 61 14.79 5.65 -17.44
C LYS A 61 14.02 6.98 -17.36
N THR A 62 12.74 6.98 -17.72
CA THR A 62 11.86 8.14 -17.65
C THR A 62 11.00 8.16 -16.38
N GLN A 63 11.26 7.26 -15.46
CA GLN A 63 10.50 7.12 -14.23
C GLN A 63 11.37 7.40 -13.00
N ARG A 64 10.74 7.75 -11.90
CA ARG A 64 11.37 7.75 -10.58
C ARG A 64 11.51 6.31 -10.10
N ASN A 65 12.74 5.85 -9.93
CA ASN A 65 13.09 4.46 -9.64
C ASN A 65 13.64 4.27 -8.22
N LEU A 66 13.79 3.03 -7.80
CA LEU A 66 14.47 2.70 -6.56
C LEU A 66 15.92 3.20 -6.62
N ASN A 67 16.44 3.62 -5.47
CA ASN A 67 17.88 3.72 -5.26
C ASN A 67 18.40 2.44 -4.59
N GLU A 68 19.70 2.40 -4.31
CA GLU A 68 20.34 1.26 -3.66
C GLU A 68 19.70 0.93 -2.30
N THR A 69 19.38 1.95 -1.50
CA THR A 69 18.65 1.78 -0.23
C THR A 69 17.30 1.10 -0.42
N GLY A 70 16.55 1.48 -1.47
CA GLY A 70 15.26 0.83 -1.77
C GLY A 70 15.41 -0.61 -2.24
N ILE A 71 16.48 -0.91 -2.98
CA ILE A 71 16.81 -2.28 -3.39
C ILE A 71 17.10 -3.14 -2.14
N GLU A 72 17.96 -2.67 -1.26
CA GLU A 72 18.31 -3.39 -0.02
C GLU A 72 17.10 -3.50 0.94
N GLN A 73 16.24 -2.48 1.01
CA GLN A 73 14.97 -2.55 1.74
C GLN A 73 14.09 -3.69 1.19
N SER A 74 13.97 -3.80 -0.13
CA SER A 74 13.18 -4.88 -0.76
C SER A 74 13.74 -6.25 -0.43
N LYS A 75 15.06 -6.45 -0.56
CA LYS A 75 15.75 -7.71 -0.23
C LYS A 75 15.55 -8.09 1.25
N SER A 76 15.70 -7.12 2.15
CA SER A 76 15.51 -7.32 3.60
C SER A 76 14.10 -7.79 3.91
N ILE A 77 13.07 -7.12 3.38
CA ILE A 77 11.67 -7.50 3.56
C ILE A 77 11.41 -8.90 3.01
N GLY A 78 11.92 -9.21 1.83
CA GLY A 78 11.79 -10.54 1.23
C GLY A 78 12.44 -11.64 2.07
N ASN A 79 13.60 -11.37 2.67
CA ASN A 79 14.27 -12.30 3.59
C ASN A 79 13.44 -12.52 4.86
N ILE A 80 12.80 -11.49 5.41
CA ILE A 80 11.90 -11.63 6.56
C ILE A 80 10.78 -12.61 6.23
N PHE A 81 10.10 -12.47 5.09
CA PHE A 81 9.05 -13.41 4.69
C PHE A 81 9.56 -14.84 4.51
N LYS A 82 10.70 -15.02 3.82
CA LYS A 82 11.31 -16.34 3.62
C LYS A 82 11.71 -17.01 4.92
N ASN A 83 12.38 -16.28 5.82
CA ASN A 83 12.86 -16.80 7.10
C ASN A 83 11.69 -17.19 8.03
N ASN A 84 10.54 -16.55 7.88
CA ASN A 84 9.31 -16.89 8.60
C ASN A 84 8.46 -17.95 7.89
N GLY A 85 8.89 -18.47 6.73
CA GLY A 85 8.19 -19.50 5.98
C GLY A 85 6.88 -19.02 5.35
N ILE A 86 6.71 -17.70 5.15
CA ILE A 86 5.52 -17.12 4.52
C ILE A 86 5.67 -17.24 3.00
N LYS A 87 4.73 -17.94 2.38
CA LYS A 87 4.66 -18.13 0.93
C LYS A 87 3.40 -17.46 0.39
N PHE A 88 3.56 -16.66 -0.65
CA PHE A 88 2.43 -16.00 -1.32
C PHE A 88 1.91 -16.87 -2.46
N THR A 89 0.60 -17.04 -2.55
CA THR A 89 -0.06 -17.80 -3.62
C THR A 89 0.10 -17.12 -4.97
N LYS A 90 -0.08 -15.78 -4.99
CA LYS A 90 0.18 -14.93 -6.15
C LYS A 90 0.75 -13.60 -5.70
N ILE A 91 1.57 -13.02 -6.56
CA ILE A 91 2.19 -11.71 -6.37
C ILE A 91 1.81 -10.84 -7.56
N PHE A 92 1.28 -9.67 -7.30
CA PHE A 92 0.94 -8.68 -8.30
C PHE A 92 1.75 -7.41 -8.11
N SER A 93 2.05 -6.72 -9.19
CA SER A 93 2.76 -5.44 -9.20
C SER A 93 2.07 -4.43 -10.09
N SER A 94 2.21 -3.15 -9.78
CA SER A 94 1.97 -2.07 -10.73
C SER A 94 2.89 -2.18 -11.95
N PHE A 95 2.50 -1.56 -13.07
CA PHE A 95 3.38 -1.44 -14.25
C PHE A 95 4.60 -0.53 -14.05
N TRP A 96 4.61 0.35 -13.04
CA TRP A 96 5.74 1.23 -12.72
C TRP A 96 6.99 0.44 -12.36
N CYS A 97 8.13 0.87 -12.88
CA CYS A 97 9.41 0.17 -12.69
C CYS A 97 9.76 0.04 -11.20
N ARG A 98 9.58 1.06 -10.37
CA ARG A 98 9.81 0.97 -8.91
C ARG A 98 8.99 -0.11 -8.20
N CYS A 99 7.77 -0.43 -8.70
CA CYS A 99 6.97 -1.52 -8.14
C CYS A 99 7.45 -2.88 -8.65
N LYS A 100 7.76 -2.99 -9.94
CA LYS A 100 8.33 -4.21 -10.53
C LYS A 100 9.68 -4.55 -9.90
N ASP A 101 10.54 -3.56 -9.73
CA ASP A 101 11.84 -3.73 -9.06
C ASP A 101 11.68 -4.14 -7.60
N THR A 102 10.73 -3.52 -6.87
CA THR A 102 10.41 -3.94 -5.50
C THR A 102 9.99 -5.41 -5.49
N ALA A 103 9.04 -5.83 -6.33
CA ALA A 103 8.58 -7.21 -6.41
C ALA A 103 9.72 -8.18 -6.80
N PHE A 104 10.57 -7.79 -7.74
CA PHE A 104 11.73 -8.55 -8.16
C PHE A 104 12.75 -8.75 -7.02
N PHE A 105 13.14 -7.67 -6.33
CA PHE A 105 14.11 -7.74 -5.24
C PHE A 105 13.58 -8.33 -3.94
N LEU A 106 12.27 -8.34 -3.71
CA LEU A 106 11.68 -9.18 -2.65
C LEU A 106 12.03 -10.65 -2.83
N ASN A 107 12.12 -11.13 -4.07
CA ASN A 107 12.51 -12.51 -4.42
C ASN A 107 11.72 -13.57 -3.62
N ILE A 108 10.39 -13.40 -3.52
CA ILE A 108 9.46 -14.28 -2.78
C ILE A 108 8.54 -15.07 -3.70
N GLY A 109 8.75 -15.02 -5.00
CA GLY A 109 8.02 -15.72 -6.07
C GLY A 109 7.93 -14.89 -7.34
N ASN A 110 7.39 -15.49 -8.41
CA ASN A 110 7.11 -14.77 -9.66
C ASN A 110 5.94 -13.80 -9.45
N PHE A 111 5.94 -12.68 -10.17
CA PHE A 111 4.87 -11.70 -10.12
C PHE A 111 4.28 -11.41 -11.51
N GLU A 112 3.03 -10.97 -11.49
CA GLU A 112 2.29 -10.48 -12.65
C GLU A 112 2.01 -8.98 -12.49
N THR A 113 2.02 -8.23 -13.59
CA THR A 113 1.61 -6.81 -13.54
C THR A 113 0.11 -6.66 -13.70
N HIS A 114 -0.49 -5.71 -12.97
CA HIS A 114 -1.92 -5.45 -13.04
C HIS A 114 -2.24 -3.96 -13.02
N LYS A 115 -3.10 -3.50 -13.95
CA LYS A 115 -3.46 -2.08 -14.10
C LYS A 115 -4.17 -1.48 -12.89
N GLY A 116 -4.89 -2.28 -12.12
CA GLY A 116 -5.53 -1.86 -10.86
C GLY A 116 -4.54 -1.48 -9.75
N LEU A 117 -3.23 -1.68 -9.96
CA LEU A 117 -2.18 -1.31 -9.02
C LEU A 117 -1.39 -0.07 -9.47
N ASN A 118 -1.76 0.55 -10.61
CA ASN A 118 -1.06 1.69 -11.20
C ASN A 118 -1.27 2.97 -10.40
N SER A 119 -0.25 3.85 -10.41
CA SER A 119 -0.34 5.15 -9.75
C SER A 119 -1.18 6.13 -10.57
N PHE A 120 -2.23 6.66 -10.00
CA PHE A 120 -2.96 7.80 -10.55
C PHE A 120 -2.47 9.16 -10.01
N PHE A 121 -1.38 9.15 -9.24
CA PHE A 121 -0.68 10.36 -8.85
C PHE A 121 -0.14 11.05 -10.12
N GLN A 122 -0.30 12.36 -10.25
CA GLN A 122 0.01 13.16 -11.45
C GLN A 122 -0.90 12.90 -12.68
N GLY A 123 -1.94 12.07 -12.57
CA GLY A 123 -2.92 11.90 -13.67
C GLY A 123 -2.43 11.08 -14.86
N HIS A 124 -1.33 10.31 -14.70
CA HIS A 124 -0.84 9.43 -15.78
C HIS A 124 -1.83 8.31 -16.15
N VAL A 125 -2.68 7.91 -15.21
CA VAL A 125 -3.81 6.99 -15.43
C VAL A 125 -5.03 7.52 -14.67
N ASP A 126 -6.23 7.13 -15.12
CA ASP A 126 -7.46 7.51 -14.44
C ASP A 126 -7.60 6.80 -13.07
N ARG A 127 -8.00 7.58 -12.08
CA ARG A 127 -8.19 7.09 -10.70
C ARG A 127 -9.32 6.07 -10.60
N GLN A 128 -10.47 6.40 -11.21
CA GLN A 128 -11.66 5.55 -11.10
C GLN A 128 -11.46 4.23 -11.82
N ASP A 129 -10.87 4.25 -13.01
CA ASP A 129 -10.54 3.04 -13.77
C ASP A 129 -9.56 2.15 -12.99
N THR A 130 -8.52 2.75 -12.40
CA THR A 130 -7.55 2.00 -11.58
C THR A 130 -8.23 1.31 -10.40
N LEU A 131 -9.07 2.02 -9.65
CA LEU A 131 -9.76 1.45 -8.49
C LEU A 131 -10.82 0.42 -8.88
N ASN A 132 -11.53 0.60 -10.00
CA ASN A 132 -12.45 -0.38 -10.53
C ASN A 132 -11.74 -1.69 -10.93
N GLU A 133 -10.57 -1.59 -11.57
CA GLU A 133 -9.77 -2.77 -11.93
C GLU A 133 -9.18 -3.45 -10.70
N LEU A 134 -8.79 -2.69 -9.66
CA LEU A 134 -8.36 -3.27 -8.39
C LEU A 134 -9.52 -4.01 -7.70
N ASP A 135 -10.70 -3.43 -7.66
CA ASP A 135 -11.89 -4.08 -7.07
C ASP A 135 -12.24 -5.40 -7.80
N LYS A 136 -12.17 -5.40 -9.14
CA LYS A 136 -12.34 -6.62 -9.94
C LYS A 136 -11.27 -7.66 -9.61
N LEU A 137 -10.00 -7.26 -9.50
CA LEU A 137 -8.92 -8.17 -9.13
C LEU A 137 -9.18 -8.82 -7.77
N ILE A 138 -9.52 -8.02 -6.77
CA ILE A 138 -9.81 -8.48 -5.40
C ILE A 138 -11.02 -9.44 -5.37
N LYS A 139 -12.09 -9.14 -6.10
CA LYS A 139 -13.28 -10.00 -6.18
C LYS A 139 -13.03 -11.35 -6.84
N ASN A 140 -12.03 -11.41 -7.73
CA ASN A 140 -11.66 -12.65 -8.44
C ASN A 140 -10.62 -13.50 -7.68
N LEU A 141 -10.11 -13.03 -6.54
CA LEU A 141 -9.22 -13.83 -5.70
C LEU A 141 -10.00 -14.92 -4.98
N ASN A 142 -9.43 -16.12 -4.93
CA ASN A 142 -10.01 -17.19 -4.13
C ASN A 142 -9.82 -16.90 -2.63
N GLN A 143 -10.91 -16.77 -1.90
CA GLN A 143 -10.90 -16.46 -0.46
C GLN A 143 -10.41 -17.63 0.42
N SER A 144 -10.24 -18.82 -0.13
CA SER A 144 -9.69 -19.98 0.57
C SER A 144 -8.18 -20.13 0.38
N ASP A 145 -7.63 -19.42 -0.60
CA ASP A 145 -6.19 -19.38 -0.89
C ASP A 145 -5.60 -18.10 -0.29
N GLY A 146 -4.31 -17.97 -0.39
CA GLY A 146 -3.59 -16.79 0.08
C GLY A 146 -2.38 -17.20 0.91
N PRO A 147 -1.64 -16.26 1.44
CA PRO A 147 -1.78 -14.82 1.21
C PRO A 147 -1.42 -14.41 -0.22
N TYR A 148 -1.96 -13.27 -0.61
CA TYR A 148 -1.63 -12.57 -1.85
C TYR A 148 -0.77 -11.34 -1.55
N MET A 149 0.17 -11.01 -2.46
CA MET A 149 0.98 -9.77 -2.36
C MET A 149 0.61 -8.83 -3.50
N MET A 150 0.44 -7.54 -3.19
CA MET A 150 0.18 -6.48 -4.16
C MET A 150 1.16 -5.33 -3.95
N VAL A 151 2.19 -5.24 -4.80
CA VAL A 151 3.16 -4.13 -4.76
C VAL A 151 2.62 -2.96 -5.58
N THR A 152 2.37 -1.85 -4.91
CA THR A 152 1.69 -0.69 -5.50
C THR A 152 2.16 0.63 -4.89
N HIS A 153 1.36 1.67 -4.97
CA HIS A 153 1.67 3.06 -4.65
C HIS A 153 0.86 3.56 -3.44
N PHE A 154 1.38 4.58 -2.78
CA PHE A 154 0.72 5.24 -1.65
C PHE A 154 -0.75 5.59 -1.96
N VAL A 155 -1.00 6.25 -3.10
CA VAL A 155 -2.34 6.73 -3.46
C VAL A 155 -3.35 5.61 -3.68
N VAL A 156 -2.91 4.46 -4.21
CA VAL A 156 -3.76 3.28 -4.41
C VAL A 156 -4.10 2.64 -3.06
N ILE A 157 -3.08 2.40 -2.23
CA ILE A 157 -3.27 1.82 -0.89
C ILE A 157 -4.20 2.70 -0.06
N GLN A 158 -3.91 4.00 0.03
CA GLN A 158 -4.72 4.93 0.81
C GLN A 158 -6.17 4.98 0.31
N SER A 159 -6.38 5.01 -1.00
CA SER A 159 -7.74 5.08 -1.55
C SER A 159 -8.54 3.79 -1.36
N PHE A 160 -7.90 2.63 -1.38
CA PHE A 160 -8.59 1.33 -1.27
C PHE A 160 -8.72 0.86 0.19
N THR A 161 -7.69 1.06 1.00
CA THR A 161 -7.60 0.52 2.36
C THR A 161 -7.72 1.58 3.46
N GLY A 162 -7.57 2.87 3.14
CA GLY A 162 -7.44 3.95 4.11
C GLY A 162 -6.05 4.04 4.77
N ALA A 163 -5.14 3.10 4.51
CA ALA A 163 -3.82 3.05 5.13
C ALA A 163 -2.85 4.06 4.49
N ALA A 164 -2.17 4.85 5.32
CA ALA A 164 -1.11 5.76 4.92
C ALA A 164 0.25 5.14 5.27
N LEU A 165 0.93 4.58 4.29
CA LEU A 165 2.13 3.77 4.49
C LEU A 165 3.41 4.47 4.00
N PRO A 166 4.52 4.35 4.74
CA PRO A 166 5.84 4.75 4.23
C PRO A 166 6.30 3.80 3.10
N SER A 167 7.40 4.13 2.43
CA SER A 167 8.05 3.23 1.45
C SER A 167 8.39 1.89 2.11
N GLY A 168 8.05 0.78 1.45
CA GLY A 168 8.19 -0.57 2.00
C GLY A 168 7.14 -0.94 3.05
N GLY A 169 6.30 0.01 3.49
CA GLY A 169 5.23 -0.26 4.45
C GLY A 169 4.12 -1.13 3.87
N MET A 170 3.44 -1.88 4.75
CA MET A 170 2.45 -2.88 4.34
C MET A 170 1.17 -2.79 5.15
N ALA A 171 0.04 -3.02 4.46
CA ALA A 171 -1.27 -3.22 5.07
C ALA A 171 -1.83 -4.58 4.66
N VAL A 172 -2.41 -5.28 5.62
CA VAL A 172 -3.15 -6.53 5.40
C VAL A 172 -4.62 -6.21 5.24
N TYR A 173 -5.20 -6.63 4.12
CA TYR A 173 -6.63 -6.58 3.85
C TYR A 173 -7.22 -7.99 3.97
N ASP A 174 -8.20 -8.15 4.81
CA ASP A 174 -8.93 -9.40 5.01
C ASP A 174 -10.05 -9.52 3.97
N LEU A 175 -9.99 -10.53 3.12
CA LEU A 175 -10.97 -10.74 2.03
C LEU A 175 -12.38 -11.05 2.53
N LYS A 176 -12.52 -11.64 3.72
CA LYS A 176 -13.82 -12.01 4.30
C LYS A 176 -14.44 -10.87 5.09
N THR A 177 -13.66 -10.30 6.02
CA THR A 177 -14.17 -9.27 6.95
C THR A 177 -14.05 -7.86 6.42
N LYS A 178 -13.26 -7.64 5.35
CA LYS A 178 -12.92 -6.33 4.75
C LYS A 178 -12.14 -5.41 5.70
N LYS A 179 -11.64 -5.94 6.81
CA LYS A 179 -10.83 -5.19 7.77
C LYS A 179 -9.42 -4.98 7.25
N VAL A 180 -8.81 -3.88 7.70
CA VAL A 180 -7.44 -3.49 7.35
C VAL A 180 -6.59 -3.40 8.60
N TYR A 181 -5.36 -3.89 8.52
CA TYR A 181 -4.38 -3.86 9.60
C TYR A 181 -3.03 -3.41 9.04
N ASN A 182 -2.29 -2.59 9.78
CA ASN A 182 -0.90 -2.32 9.45
C ASN A 182 -0.04 -3.54 9.82
N LEU A 183 0.70 -4.10 8.86
CA LEU A 183 1.59 -5.24 9.12
C LEU A 183 2.91 -4.76 9.73
N LYS A 184 3.21 -5.23 10.94
CA LYS A 184 4.50 -5.04 11.60
C LYS A 184 5.39 -6.25 11.31
N ILE A 185 6.51 -6.01 10.64
CA ILE A 185 7.48 -7.08 10.27
C ILE A 185 8.74 -7.07 11.14
N ASN A 186 8.93 -6.02 11.93
CA ASN A 186 9.99 -5.89 12.94
C ASN A 186 9.31 -5.81 14.32
N ASP A 187 9.52 -6.80 15.14
CA ASP A 187 9.25 -6.76 16.56
C ASP A 187 10.56 -6.48 17.30
#